data_3c1994e2154a4a8bc0fc67df1910bba7
#
_entry.id   3c1994e2154a4a8bc0fc67df1910bba7
#
_cell.length_a   1.000
_cell.length_b   1.000
_cell.length_c   1.000
_cell.angle_alpha   90.00
_cell.angle_beta   90.00
_cell.angle_gamma   90.00
#
_symmetry.space_group_name_H-M   'P 1'
#
loop_
_entity.id
_entity.type
_entity.pdbx_description
1 polymer ?
#
loop_
_entity_poly.entity_id
_entity_poly.type
_entity_poly.pdbx_seq_one_letter_code
_entity_poly.pdbx_strand_id
1 'polypeptide(L)'
;ALAELSEFGECWALAADVTNSEDRARLLQFVEEKLGGLSILINNAGANWGAKLEEYPDDGFAKVINTNLTAVFSLTRDAVPLLSESATAEDPSRIINIGSMDGIHVPIVQRVPTFAYSSSKAALHHLTRSFAVELAARHITVNAIAPGFFESKMTDYVFEHYKKDIEDDCPLHRVGRPEEMVGIVTYLASRAGAYTNGTVIPVDGGTSISKGRRPWTE
;
A
#
# COMPACT_ATOMS: atom_id res chain seq x y z
N ALA A 1 -8.63 -17.96 3.46
CA ALA A 1 -8.06 -16.82 4.23
C ALA A 1 -8.65 -16.75 5.64
N LEU A 2 -10.00 -16.46 5.82
CA LEU A 2 -10.56 -16.30 7.18
C LEU A 2 -10.34 -17.53 8.07
N ALA A 3 -10.60 -18.75 7.58
CA ALA A 3 -10.40 -19.99 8.34
C ALA A 3 -8.92 -20.20 8.74
N GLU A 4 -8.00 -19.90 7.85
CA GLU A 4 -6.54 -19.99 8.12
C GLU A 4 -6.08 -18.95 9.16
N LEU A 5 -6.58 -17.70 9.02
CA LEU A 5 -6.21 -16.63 9.96
C LEU A 5 -6.77 -16.87 11.37
N SER A 6 -7.97 -17.48 11.46
CA SER A 6 -8.60 -17.82 12.75
C SER A 6 -7.82 -18.87 13.57
N GLU A 7 -6.88 -19.58 12.95
CA GLU A 7 -5.97 -20.49 13.66
C GLU A 7 -4.93 -19.73 14.51
N PHE A 8 -4.64 -18.48 14.18
CA PHE A 8 -3.63 -17.66 14.85
C PHE A 8 -4.20 -16.64 15.84
N GLY A 9 -5.52 -16.40 15.80
CA GLY A 9 -6.18 -15.45 16.70
C GLY A 9 -7.59 -15.11 16.27
N GLU A 10 -8.23 -14.25 17.04
CA GLU A 10 -9.54 -13.74 16.68
C GLU A 10 -9.49 -12.93 15.39
N CYS A 11 -10.31 -13.27 14.43
CA CYS A 11 -10.33 -12.67 13.11
C CYS A 11 -11.75 -12.59 12.56
N TRP A 12 -12.11 -11.48 11.95
CA TRP A 12 -13.39 -11.27 11.29
C TRP A 12 -13.19 -10.78 9.87
N ALA A 13 -14.18 -11.05 9.02
CA ALA A 13 -14.17 -10.57 7.63
C ALA A 13 -15.53 -9.95 7.28
N LEU A 14 -15.49 -8.83 6.58
CA LEU A 14 -16.64 -8.16 6.02
C LEU A 14 -16.35 -7.80 4.56
N ALA A 15 -17.28 -8.17 3.66
CA ALA A 15 -17.20 -7.73 2.27
C ALA A 15 -17.61 -6.25 2.18
N ALA A 16 -16.71 -5.40 1.67
CA ALA A 16 -16.96 -3.96 1.52
C ALA A 16 -16.20 -3.41 0.32
N ASP A 17 -16.81 -2.51 -0.43
CA ASP A 17 -16.16 -1.68 -1.43
C ASP A 17 -15.72 -0.37 -0.77
N VAL A 18 -14.43 -0.19 -0.55
CA VAL A 18 -13.87 1.01 0.11
C VAL A 18 -14.09 2.30 -0.69
N THR A 19 -14.46 2.20 -1.96
CA THR A 19 -14.83 3.37 -2.80
C THR A 19 -16.25 3.84 -2.51
N ASN A 20 -17.10 3.01 -1.90
CA ASN A 20 -18.48 3.31 -1.54
C ASN A 20 -18.56 3.83 -0.09
N SER A 21 -19.25 4.96 0.12
CA SER A 21 -19.36 5.60 1.44
C SER A 21 -20.18 4.82 2.45
N GLU A 22 -21.24 4.13 2.00
CA GLU A 22 -22.10 3.32 2.87
C GLU A 22 -21.35 2.07 3.34
N ASP A 23 -20.58 1.45 2.45
CA ASP A 23 -19.74 0.31 2.79
C ASP A 23 -18.62 0.70 3.78
N ARG A 24 -18.00 1.88 3.63
CA ARG A 24 -17.02 2.37 4.62
C ARG A 24 -17.66 2.60 5.99
N ALA A 25 -18.85 3.22 6.03
CA ALA A 25 -19.55 3.43 7.29
C ALA A 25 -19.90 2.09 7.98
N ARG A 26 -20.43 1.13 7.22
CA ARG A 26 -20.72 -0.23 7.68
C ARG A 26 -19.45 -0.96 8.17
N LEU A 27 -18.33 -0.80 7.47
CA LEU A 27 -17.06 -1.39 7.86
C LEU A 27 -16.56 -0.84 9.19
N LEU A 28 -16.60 0.48 9.40
CA LEU A 28 -16.13 1.10 10.64
C LEU A 28 -17.05 0.78 11.83
N GLN A 29 -18.38 0.74 11.63
CA GLN A 29 -19.31 0.24 12.64
C GLN A 29 -18.99 -1.21 13.03
N PHE A 30 -18.73 -2.07 12.04
CA PHE A 30 -18.36 -3.47 12.29
C PHE A 30 -17.03 -3.58 13.07
N VAL A 31 -16.03 -2.74 12.76
CA VAL A 31 -14.78 -2.68 13.51
C VAL A 31 -15.03 -2.29 14.96
N GLU A 32 -15.83 -1.26 15.22
CA GLU A 32 -16.17 -0.82 16.57
C GLU A 32 -16.90 -1.93 17.35
N GLU A 33 -17.88 -2.59 16.75
CA GLU A 33 -18.64 -3.66 17.37
C GLU A 33 -17.82 -4.91 17.70
N LYS A 34 -16.82 -5.24 16.85
CA LYS A 34 -16.03 -6.47 16.99
C LYS A 34 -14.72 -6.28 17.74
N LEU A 35 -14.08 -5.15 17.56
CA LEU A 35 -12.74 -4.86 18.13
C LEU A 35 -12.80 -3.87 19.31
N GLY A 36 -13.90 -3.13 19.46
CA GLY A 36 -14.02 -2.08 20.48
C GLY A 36 -13.15 -0.85 20.24
N GLY A 37 -12.44 -0.76 19.10
CA GLY A 37 -11.56 0.34 18.71
C GLY A 37 -10.66 -0.04 17.54
N LEU A 38 -9.79 0.88 17.13
CA LEU A 38 -8.88 0.67 16.00
C LEU A 38 -7.51 1.27 16.31
N SER A 39 -6.50 0.42 16.47
CA SER A 39 -5.11 0.87 16.70
C SER A 39 -4.25 0.84 15.44
N ILE A 40 -4.59 0.00 14.46
CA ILE A 40 -3.81 -0.16 13.22
C ILE A 40 -4.76 -0.23 12.03
N LEU A 41 -4.58 0.68 11.08
CA LEU A 41 -5.27 0.67 9.78
C LEU A 41 -4.26 0.41 8.66
N ILE A 42 -4.47 -0.65 7.88
CA ILE A 42 -3.64 -0.95 6.70
C ILE A 42 -4.48 -0.74 5.44
N ASN A 43 -4.17 0.31 4.68
CA ASN A 43 -4.79 0.59 3.39
C ASN A 43 -4.09 -0.24 2.30
N ASN A 44 -4.59 -1.47 2.08
CA ASN A 44 -4.03 -2.42 1.12
C ASN A 44 -4.86 -2.56 -0.17
N ALA A 45 -6.15 -2.21 -0.15
CA ALA A 45 -6.99 -2.26 -1.33
C ALA A 45 -6.37 -1.45 -2.48
N GLY A 46 -6.32 -2.03 -3.67
CA GLY A 46 -5.72 -1.39 -4.82
C GLY A 46 -6.22 -1.94 -6.14
N ALA A 47 -6.14 -1.12 -7.17
CA ALA A 47 -6.47 -1.46 -8.55
C ALA A 47 -5.34 -1.04 -9.48
N ASN A 48 -5.23 -1.74 -10.59
CA ASN A 48 -4.34 -1.41 -11.69
C ASN A 48 -5.11 -1.45 -13.02
N TRP A 49 -4.63 -0.69 -13.98
CA TRP A 49 -5.08 -0.72 -15.36
C TRP A 49 -3.91 -0.43 -16.27
N GLY A 50 -3.68 -1.32 -17.24
CA GLY A 50 -2.64 -1.16 -18.25
C GLY A 50 -3.24 -1.00 -19.63
N ALA A 51 -2.86 0.06 -20.34
CA ALA A 51 -3.21 0.30 -21.73
C ALA A 51 -2.19 1.25 -22.37
N LYS A 52 -2.04 1.21 -23.70
CA LYS A 52 -1.22 2.20 -24.43
C LYS A 52 -1.79 3.59 -24.23
N LEU A 53 -0.95 4.62 -24.33
CA LEU A 53 -1.35 6.00 -24.05
C LEU A 53 -2.57 6.43 -24.86
N GLU A 54 -2.57 6.16 -26.15
CA GLU A 54 -3.61 6.56 -27.09
C GLU A 54 -4.93 5.77 -26.92
N GLU A 55 -4.86 4.61 -26.28
CA GLU A 55 -5.97 3.68 -26.05
C GLU A 55 -6.41 3.69 -24.57
N TYR A 56 -5.79 4.52 -23.73
CA TYR A 56 -6.04 4.48 -22.29
C TYR A 56 -7.43 5.06 -21.95
N PRO A 57 -8.38 4.26 -21.42
CA PRO A 57 -9.74 4.73 -21.20
C PRO A 57 -9.85 5.63 -19.96
N ASP A 58 -10.64 6.69 -20.03
CA ASP A 58 -10.86 7.65 -18.94
C ASP A 58 -11.45 6.97 -17.70
N ASP A 59 -12.36 6.02 -17.86
CA ASP A 59 -12.99 5.27 -16.77
C ASP A 59 -11.99 4.32 -16.08
N GLY A 60 -11.07 3.71 -16.84
CA GLY A 60 -9.98 2.92 -16.30
C GLY A 60 -9.03 3.77 -15.46
N PHE A 61 -8.70 4.98 -15.94
CA PHE A 61 -7.89 5.95 -15.19
C PHE A 61 -8.61 6.36 -13.90
N ALA A 62 -9.86 6.80 -14.01
CA ALA A 62 -10.69 7.22 -12.89
C ALA A 62 -10.86 6.12 -11.83
N LYS A 63 -11.09 4.87 -12.27
CA LYS A 63 -11.21 3.71 -11.36
C LYS A 63 -9.96 3.53 -10.51
N VAL A 64 -8.77 3.60 -11.12
CA VAL A 64 -7.50 3.43 -10.41
C VAL A 64 -7.27 4.55 -9.41
N ILE A 65 -7.49 5.81 -9.83
CA ILE A 65 -7.36 6.97 -8.93
C ILE A 65 -8.37 6.86 -7.77
N ASN A 66 -9.61 6.50 -8.06
CA ASN A 66 -10.64 6.38 -7.02
C ASN A 66 -10.28 5.31 -5.99
N THR A 67 -9.82 4.14 -6.42
CA THR A 67 -9.47 3.05 -5.51
C THR A 67 -8.19 3.34 -4.73
N ASN A 68 -7.12 3.75 -5.42
CA ASN A 68 -5.77 3.83 -4.83
C ASN A 68 -5.52 5.13 -4.05
N LEU A 69 -6.32 6.17 -4.27
CA LEU A 69 -6.09 7.48 -3.66
C LEU A 69 -7.33 8.00 -2.94
N THR A 70 -8.47 8.19 -3.66
CA THR A 70 -9.67 8.79 -3.07
C THR A 70 -10.25 7.94 -1.96
N ALA A 71 -10.33 6.62 -2.16
CA ALA A 71 -10.86 5.70 -1.15
C ALA A 71 -9.94 5.65 0.08
N VAL A 72 -8.61 5.67 -0.11
CA VAL A 72 -7.64 5.72 1.00
C VAL A 72 -7.80 7.01 1.81
N PHE A 73 -7.95 8.16 1.14
CA PHE A 73 -8.25 9.42 1.82
C PHE A 73 -9.54 9.33 2.63
N SER A 74 -10.62 8.85 2.01
CA SER A 74 -11.93 8.80 2.63
C SER A 74 -11.97 7.83 3.81
N LEU A 75 -11.44 6.60 3.65
CA LEU A 75 -11.41 5.61 4.73
C LEU A 75 -10.52 6.08 5.89
N THR A 76 -9.37 6.69 5.60
CA THR A 76 -8.50 7.27 6.63
C THR A 76 -9.23 8.35 7.41
N ARG A 77 -9.85 9.34 6.73
CA ARG A 77 -10.64 10.39 7.35
C ARG A 77 -11.75 9.82 8.26
N ASP A 78 -12.51 8.87 7.73
CA ASP A 78 -13.65 8.27 8.42
C ASP A 78 -13.19 7.43 9.65
N ALA A 79 -11.97 6.84 9.62
CA ALA A 79 -11.39 6.03 10.70
C ALA A 79 -10.67 6.86 11.80
N VAL A 80 -10.38 8.15 11.56
CA VAL A 80 -9.66 9.01 12.52
C VAL A 80 -10.27 9.01 13.93
N PRO A 81 -11.61 9.05 14.14
CA PRO A 81 -12.17 8.99 15.48
C PRO A 81 -11.74 7.73 16.24
N LEU A 82 -11.94 6.54 15.67
CA LEU A 82 -11.58 5.26 16.29
C LEU A 82 -10.07 5.12 16.54
N LEU A 83 -9.25 5.60 15.60
CA LEU A 83 -7.79 5.62 15.77
C LEU A 83 -7.36 6.55 16.89
N SER A 84 -8.01 7.73 17.04
CA SER A 84 -7.67 8.70 18.06
C SER A 84 -8.04 8.22 19.46
N GLU A 85 -9.13 7.49 19.63
CA GLU A 85 -9.56 6.91 20.90
C GLU A 85 -8.61 5.83 21.40
N SER A 86 -7.97 5.10 20.47
CA SER A 86 -7.02 4.03 20.80
C SER A 86 -5.59 4.54 20.99
N ALA A 87 -5.28 5.77 20.59
CA ALA A 87 -3.91 6.31 20.52
C ALA A 87 -3.45 6.91 21.84
N THR A 88 -2.18 6.68 22.19
CA THR A 88 -1.48 7.37 23.29
C THR A 88 -0.13 7.90 22.83
N ALA A 89 0.51 8.76 23.65
CA ALA A 89 1.86 9.25 23.37
C ALA A 89 2.90 8.11 23.38
N GLU A 90 2.70 7.12 24.27
CA GLU A 90 3.60 5.99 24.45
C GLU A 90 3.37 4.89 23.42
N ASP A 91 2.13 4.76 22.92
CA ASP A 91 1.75 3.77 21.91
C ASP A 91 0.78 4.40 20.89
N PRO A 92 1.31 5.11 19.89
CA PRO A 92 0.52 5.77 18.87
C PRO A 92 -0.32 4.78 18.05
N SER A 93 -1.47 5.18 17.54
CA SER A 93 -2.15 4.44 16.49
C SER A 93 -1.40 4.55 15.16
N ARG A 94 -1.56 3.57 14.27
CA ARG A 94 -0.78 3.46 13.04
C ARG A 94 -1.67 3.40 11.81
N ILE A 95 -1.30 4.16 10.79
CA ILE A 95 -1.84 4.02 9.44
C ILE A 95 -0.69 3.61 8.52
N ILE A 96 -0.86 2.47 7.84
CA ILE A 96 0.12 1.93 6.91
C ILE A 96 -0.52 1.89 5.51
N ASN A 97 -0.01 2.69 4.60
CA ASN A 97 -0.47 2.73 3.23
C ASN A 97 0.39 1.84 2.35
N ILE A 98 -0.22 0.95 1.57
CA ILE A 98 0.52 0.15 0.59
C ILE A 98 0.67 0.95 -0.70
N GLY A 99 1.85 1.55 -0.83
CA GLY A 99 2.29 2.29 -2.01
C GLY A 99 2.77 1.39 -3.14
N SER A 100 3.83 1.80 -3.82
CA SER A 100 4.58 1.04 -4.83
C SER A 100 5.90 1.73 -5.14
N MET A 101 6.92 0.98 -5.54
CA MET A 101 8.13 1.56 -6.13
C MET A 101 7.81 2.44 -7.36
N ASP A 102 6.73 2.13 -8.10
CA ASP A 102 6.27 2.93 -9.25
C ASP A 102 5.76 4.33 -8.87
N GLY A 103 5.51 4.58 -7.58
CA GLY A 103 5.28 5.92 -7.05
C GLY A 103 6.57 6.69 -6.69
N ILE A 104 7.73 6.03 -6.71
CA ILE A 104 9.04 6.62 -6.44
C ILE A 104 9.77 6.92 -7.74
N HIS A 105 9.74 5.99 -8.68
CA HIS A 105 10.36 6.12 -10.00
C HIS A 105 9.34 5.91 -11.12
N VAL A 106 9.69 6.32 -12.32
CA VAL A 106 8.85 6.09 -13.49
C VAL A 106 9.08 4.65 -13.98
N PRO A 107 8.04 3.80 -14.07
CA PRO A 107 8.19 2.45 -14.62
C PRO A 107 8.53 2.48 -16.11
N ILE A 108 9.00 1.37 -16.66
CA ILE A 108 9.25 1.22 -18.11
C ILE A 108 7.90 1.12 -18.83
N VAL A 109 7.33 2.28 -19.16
CA VAL A 109 5.95 2.41 -19.72
C VAL A 109 5.75 1.66 -21.04
N GLN A 110 6.80 1.39 -21.80
CA GLN A 110 6.72 0.62 -23.06
C GLN A 110 6.39 -0.85 -22.81
N ARG A 111 6.74 -1.39 -21.63
CA ARG A 111 6.46 -2.78 -21.25
C ARG A 111 5.23 -2.90 -20.36
N VAL A 112 5.05 -1.95 -19.45
CA VAL A 112 3.96 -1.95 -18.46
C VAL A 112 3.35 -0.54 -18.38
N PRO A 113 2.46 -0.18 -19.32
CA PRO A 113 1.92 1.16 -19.41
C PRO A 113 0.83 1.42 -18.34
N THR A 114 1.25 1.62 -17.10
CA THR A 114 0.41 1.77 -15.91
C THR A 114 0.33 3.23 -15.45
N PHE A 115 -0.05 4.15 -16.35
CA PHE A 115 -0.05 5.59 -16.09
C PHE A 115 -0.86 5.99 -14.85
N ALA A 116 -2.10 5.51 -14.72
CA ALA A 116 -2.95 5.81 -13.57
C ALA A 116 -2.38 5.21 -12.28
N TYR A 117 -1.84 3.98 -12.34
CA TYR A 117 -1.30 3.30 -11.18
C TYR A 117 -0.09 4.04 -10.60
N SER A 118 0.95 4.30 -11.39
CA SER A 118 2.15 5.01 -10.93
C SER A 118 1.81 6.40 -10.40
N SER A 119 0.95 7.14 -11.11
CA SER A 119 0.47 8.45 -10.67
C SER A 119 -0.30 8.39 -9.35
N SER A 120 -1.19 7.40 -9.18
CA SER A 120 -1.95 7.21 -7.93
C SER A 120 -1.04 6.87 -6.76
N LYS A 121 -0.01 6.04 -6.98
CA LYS A 121 0.94 5.66 -5.92
C LYS A 121 1.87 6.80 -5.54
N ALA A 122 2.32 7.62 -6.49
CA ALA A 122 3.07 8.85 -6.21
C ALA A 122 2.23 9.84 -5.37
N ALA A 123 0.96 10.04 -5.74
CA ALA A 123 0.03 10.88 -4.99
C ALA A 123 -0.23 10.31 -3.58
N LEU A 124 -0.37 8.99 -3.43
CA LEU A 124 -0.53 8.32 -2.13
C LEU A 124 0.69 8.53 -1.23
N HIS A 125 1.91 8.50 -1.79
CA HIS A 125 3.13 8.80 -1.04
C HIS A 125 3.13 10.24 -0.52
N HIS A 126 2.65 11.20 -1.30
CA HIS A 126 2.51 12.58 -0.85
C HIS A 126 1.42 12.72 0.21
N LEU A 127 0.26 12.10 -0.01
CA LEU A 127 -0.86 12.10 0.94
C LEU A 127 -0.46 11.49 2.28
N THR A 128 0.37 10.44 2.29
CA THR A 128 0.94 9.83 3.50
C THR A 128 1.68 10.86 4.36
N ARG A 129 2.51 11.70 3.73
CA ARG A 129 3.24 12.77 4.44
C ARG A 129 2.29 13.85 4.99
N SER A 130 1.28 14.23 4.21
CA SER A 130 0.27 15.21 4.64
C SER A 130 -0.49 14.70 5.88
N PHE A 131 -0.95 13.44 5.85
CA PHE A 131 -1.61 12.83 6.99
C PHE A 131 -0.69 12.69 8.21
N ALA A 132 0.59 12.34 7.99
CA ALA A 132 1.56 12.21 9.06
C ALA A 132 1.75 13.50 9.85
N VAL A 133 1.73 14.65 9.18
CA VAL A 133 1.80 15.97 9.84
C VAL A 133 0.49 16.31 10.53
N GLU A 134 -0.65 16.14 9.86
CA GLU A 134 -1.98 16.50 10.36
C GLU A 134 -2.38 15.68 11.60
N LEU A 135 -2.08 14.37 11.58
CA LEU A 135 -2.55 13.44 12.61
C LEU A 135 -1.57 13.26 13.78
N ALA A 136 -0.37 13.83 13.71
CA ALA A 136 0.65 13.70 14.76
C ALA A 136 0.17 14.20 16.14
N ALA A 137 -0.58 15.30 16.18
CA ALA A 137 -1.15 15.85 17.41
C ALA A 137 -2.21 14.92 18.07
N ARG A 138 -2.70 13.93 17.33
CA ARG A 138 -3.63 12.90 17.81
C ARG A 138 -2.93 11.58 18.14
N HIS A 139 -1.61 11.58 18.22
CA HIS A 139 -0.78 10.39 18.42
C HIS A 139 -1.05 9.29 17.37
N ILE A 140 -1.20 9.68 16.10
CA ILE A 140 -1.36 8.75 14.99
C ILE A 140 -0.17 8.91 14.05
N THR A 141 0.56 7.83 13.80
CA THR A 141 1.63 7.79 12.80
C THR A 141 1.09 7.30 11.47
N VAL A 142 1.58 7.88 10.38
CA VAL A 142 1.18 7.50 9.02
C VAL A 142 2.41 7.27 8.17
N ASN A 143 2.56 6.06 7.65
CA ASN A 143 3.68 5.67 6.81
C ASN A 143 3.21 4.92 5.56
N ALA A 144 4.04 4.87 4.54
CA ALA A 144 3.81 4.05 3.37
C ALA A 144 4.92 3.02 3.20
N ILE A 145 4.56 1.85 2.73
CA ILE A 145 5.48 0.85 2.20
C ILE A 145 5.40 0.95 0.67
N ALA A 146 6.55 0.94 0.01
CA ALA A 146 6.63 0.97 -1.46
C ALA A 146 7.23 -0.36 -1.95
N PRO A 147 6.39 -1.41 -2.14
CA PRO A 147 6.86 -2.70 -2.63
C PRO A 147 7.38 -2.61 -4.05
N GLY A 148 8.42 -3.41 -4.34
CA GLY A 148 8.80 -3.79 -5.69
C GLY A 148 7.90 -4.90 -6.23
N PHE A 149 8.47 -5.80 -7.03
CA PHE A 149 7.74 -6.95 -7.54
C PHE A 149 7.69 -8.08 -6.51
N PHE A 150 6.46 -8.49 -6.17
CA PHE A 150 6.12 -9.64 -5.33
C PHE A 150 5.11 -10.51 -6.08
N GLU A 151 5.14 -11.82 -5.86
CA GLU A 151 4.17 -12.73 -6.45
C GLU A 151 2.76 -12.44 -5.90
N SER A 152 1.81 -12.18 -6.79
CA SER A 152 0.42 -11.88 -6.45
C SER A 152 -0.45 -11.98 -7.71
N LYS A 153 -1.76 -12.11 -7.53
CA LYS A 153 -2.71 -12.08 -8.66
C LYS A 153 -2.57 -10.84 -9.57
N MET A 154 -2.13 -9.71 -9.02
CA MET A 154 -1.92 -8.48 -9.80
C MET A 154 -0.69 -8.58 -10.70
N THR A 155 0.31 -9.37 -10.33
CA THR A 155 1.59 -9.52 -11.02
C THR A 155 1.68 -10.78 -11.87
N ASP A 156 0.69 -11.69 -11.82
CA ASP A 156 0.71 -12.98 -12.54
C ASP A 156 1.03 -12.82 -14.03
N TYR A 157 0.29 -11.93 -14.73
CA TYR A 157 0.52 -11.68 -16.16
C TYR A 157 1.94 -11.16 -16.45
N VAL A 158 2.45 -10.26 -15.61
CA VAL A 158 3.78 -9.66 -15.79
C VAL A 158 4.87 -10.70 -15.53
N PHE A 159 4.70 -11.56 -14.55
CA PHE A 159 5.64 -12.63 -14.25
C PHE A 159 5.65 -13.74 -15.30
N GLU A 160 4.49 -14.07 -15.85
CA GLU A 160 4.40 -15.05 -16.95
C GLU A 160 5.25 -14.63 -18.16
N HIS A 161 5.32 -13.33 -18.45
CA HIS A 161 5.96 -12.82 -19.67
C HIS A 161 7.34 -12.17 -19.43
N TYR A 162 7.61 -11.61 -18.25
CA TYR A 162 8.74 -10.73 -17.99
C TYR A 162 9.51 -11.02 -16.69
N LYS A 163 9.29 -12.16 -16.02
CA LYS A 163 9.91 -12.45 -14.71
C LYS A 163 11.43 -12.32 -14.77
N LYS A 164 12.06 -12.91 -15.80
CA LYS A 164 13.51 -12.85 -15.94
C LYS A 164 14.01 -11.41 -16.14
N ASP A 165 13.33 -10.61 -16.93
CA ASP A 165 13.71 -9.20 -17.13
C ASP A 165 13.60 -8.41 -15.83
N ILE A 166 12.56 -8.67 -15.02
CA ILE A 166 12.35 -8.04 -13.71
C ILE A 166 13.49 -8.42 -12.74
N GLU A 167 13.86 -9.70 -12.71
CA GLU A 167 14.93 -10.19 -11.86
C GLU A 167 16.31 -9.63 -12.32
N ASP A 168 16.53 -9.56 -13.61
CA ASP A 168 17.77 -8.99 -14.18
C ASP A 168 17.90 -7.48 -13.93
N ASP A 169 16.77 -6.74 -13.91
CA ASP A 169 16.76 -5.30 -13.66
C ASP A 169 16.82 -4.97 -12.15
N CYS A 170 16.49 -5.93 -11.28
CA CYS A 170 16.59 -5.77 -9.83
C CYS A 170 18.04 -5.95 -9.35
N PRO A 171 18.60 -5.04 -8.56
CA PRO A 171 19.96 -5.20 -8.01
C PRO A 171 20.20 -6.47 -7.20
N LEU A 172 19.16 -7.01 -6.53
CA LEU A 172 19.25 -8.27 -5.81
C LEU A 172 18.97 -9.50 -6.69
N HIS A 173 18.71 -9.33 -7.99
CA HIS A 173 18.48 -10.38 -8.99
C HIS A 173 17.38 -11.38 -8.60
N ARG A 174 16.34 -10.90 -7.95
CA ARG A 174 15.15 -11.69 -7.57
C ARG A 174 13.94 -10.81 -7.31
N VAL A 175 12.78 -11.41 -7.27
CA VAL A 175 11.56 -10.79 -6.75
C VAL A 175 11.52 -10.87 -5.22
N GLY A 176 10.68 -10.06 -4.59
CA GLY A 176 10.46 -10.08 -3.15
C GLY A 176 9.71 -11.32 -2.69
N ARG A 177 9.92 -11.73 -1.44
CA ARG A 177 9.23 -12.83 -0.78
C ARG A 177 8.18 -12.30 0.20
N PRO A 178 7.05 -12.99 0.39
CA PRO A 178 5.98 -12.54 1.30
C PRO A 178 6.46 -12.16 2.70
N GLU A 179 7.45 -12.89 3.25
CA GLU A 179 8.00 -12.66 4.58
C GLU A 179 8.69 -11.29 4.70
N GLU A 180 9.20 -10.74 3.60
CA GLU A 180 9.86 -9.43 3.58
C GLU A 180 8.82 -8.30 3.72
N MET A 181 7.58 -8.51 3.22
CA MET A 181 6.46 -7.61 3.48
C MET A 181 5.95 -7.76 4.92
N VAL A 182 5.86 -8.98 5.45
CA VAL A 182 5.47 -9.21 6.84
C VAL A 182 6.43 -8.49 7.79
N GLY A 183 7.74 -8.56 7.55
CA GLY A 183 8.77 -7.93 8.38
C GLY A 183 8.59 -6.41 8.50
N ILE A 184 8.40 -5.72 7.38
CA ILE A 184 8.24 -4.25 7.40
C ILE A 184 6.88 -3.82 7.97
N VAL A 185 5.80 -4.57 7.69
CA VAL A 185 4.50 -4.30 8.30
C VAL A 185 4.57 -4.50 9.82
N THR A 186 5.21 -5.56 10.29
CA THR A 186 5.40 -5.82 11.73
C THR A 186 6.21 -4.70 12.40
N TYR A 187 7.28 -4.22 11.76
CA TYR A 187 8.05 -3.08 12.25
C TYR A 187 7.16 -1.85 12.44
N LEU A 188 6.44 -1.43 11.39
CA LEU A 188 5.60 -0.22 11.44
C LEU A 188 4.40 -0.36 12.39
N ALA A 189 3.83 -1.56 12.54
CA ALA A 189 2.69 -1.86 13.39
C ALA A 189 3.06 -2.00 14.87
N SER A 190 4.32 -2.29 15.19
CA SER A 190 4.80 -2.52 16.54
C SER A 190 5.32 -1.24 17.22
N ARG A 191 5.69 -1.37 18.50
CA ARG A 191 6.37 -0.28 19.25
C ARG A 191 7.71 0.13 18.66
N ALA A 192 8.37 -0.75 17.90
CA ALA A 192 9.62 -0.41 17.21
C ALA A 192 9.42 0.71 16.16
N GLY A 193 8.24 0.78 15.54
CA GLY A 193 7.85 1.81 14.58
C GLY A 193 7.22 3.06 15.19
N ALA A 194 7.05 3.16 16.51
CA ALA A 194 6.29 4.23 17.16
C ALA A 194 6.84 5.65 16.89
N TYR A 195 8.13 5.79 16.58
CA TYR A 195 8.76 7.07 16.23
C TYR A 195 9.00 7.25 14.72
N THR A 196 8.46 6.32 13.90
CA THR A 196 8.53 6.40 12.43
C THR A 196 7.25 7.03 11.92
N ASN A 197 7.36 8.23 11.32
CA ASN A 197 6.20 8.98 10.83
C ASN A 197 6.52 9.71 9.53
N GLY A 198 5.60 9.68 8.56
CA GLY A 198 5.69 10.38 7.28
C GLY A 198 6.68 9.79 6.27
N THR A 199 7.17 8.56 6.50
CA THR A 199 8.12 7.93 5.60
C THR A 199 7.44 7.09 4.51
N VAL A 200 8.15 6.93 3.39
CA VAL A 200 7.87 5.96 2.34
C VAL A 200 9.06 5.00 2.30
N ILE A 201 8.83 3.75 2.67
CA ILE A 201 9.89 2.74 2.79
C ILE A 201 9.86 1.83 1.58
N PRO A 202 10.87 1.90 0.67
CA PRO A 202 11.00 0.95 -0.42
C PRO A 202 11.33 -0.46 0.11
N VAL A 203 10.63 -1.46 -0.42
CA VAL A 203 10.92 -2.89 -0.23
C VAL A 203 10.95 -3.51 -1.61
N ASP A 204 11.99 -3.22 -2.38
CA ASP A 204 12.03 -3.39 -3.82
C ASP A 204 13.36 -3.97 -4.36
N GLY A 205 14.22 -4.47 -3.47
CA GLY A 205 15.53 -4.99 -3.85
C GLY A 205 16.48 -3.96 -4.45
N GLY A 206 16.18 -2.66 -4.29
CA GLY A 206 16.96 -1.55 -4.85
C GLY A 206 16.52 -1.13 -6.26
N THR A 207 15.41 -1.67 -6.77
CA THR A 207 14.92 -1.39 -8.13
C THR A 207 14.66 0.09 -8.35
N SER A 208 14.00 0.78 -7.41
CA SER A 208 13.62 2.20 -7.56
C SER A 208 14.80 3.18 -7.60
N ILE A 209 15.98 2.76 -7.16
CA ILE A 209 17.21 3.57 -7.17
C ILE A 209 18.23 3.09 -8.21
N SER A 210 17.94 2.00 -8.91
CA SER A 210 18.79 1.41 -9.93
C SER A 210 18.60 2.13 -11.28
N LYS A 211 19.67 2.15 -12.08
CA LYS A 211 19.61 2.54 -13.50
C LYS A 211 19.33 1.36 -14.43
N GLY A 212 18.93 0.21 -13.88
CA GLY A 212 18.75 -1.03 -14.64
C GLY A 212 20.02 -1.84 -14.80
N ARG A 213 20.03 -2.73 -15.79
CA ARG A 213 21.16 -3.65 -16.07
C ARG A 213 22.49 -2.90 -16.19
N ARG A 214 23.52 -3.50 -15.62
CA ARG A 214 24.91 -3.04 -15.71
C ARG A 214 25.66 -3.95 -16.68
N PRO A 215 25.65 -3.69 -18.00
CA PRO A 215 26.27 -4.58 -18.99
C PRO A 215 27.78 -4.72 -18.86
N TRP A 216 28.41 -3.92 -17.99
CA TRP A 216 29.87 -3.94 -17.71
C TRP A 216 30.25 -4.64 -16.40
N THR A 217 29.30 -5.31 -15.74
CA THR A 217 29.56 -6.09 -14.50
C THR A 217 29.43 -7.58 -14.78
N GLU A 218 30.15 -8.12 -15.77
CA GLU A 218 30.36 -9.56 -15.93
C GLU A 218 31.51 -10.05 -15.06
#